data_a7df780cbe64c6fb8c00403050f0ecbd
#
_entry.id   a7df780cbe64c6fb8c00403050f0ecbd
#
_cell.length_a   1.000
_cell.length_b   1.000
_cell.length_c   1.000
_cell.angle_alpha   90.00
_cell.angle_beta   90.00
_cell.angle_gamma   90.00
#
_symmetry.space_group_name_H-M   'P 1'
#
loop_
_entity.id
_entity.type
_entity.pdbx_description
1 polymer ?
#
loop_
_entity_poly.entity_id
_entity_poly.type
_entity_poly.pdbx_seq_one_letter_code
_entity_poly.pdbx_strand_id
1 'polypeptide(L)'
;AATRFAHAASDQNDAIAGMIRVTASRAFASFLLPDTFADFSKSQPEIKVDLVVTDETVNLLMREADIAVGMFRPTQQVNLISKKIGELELAAFAAIDYLARRGTPRSLTDLQGHDIIGQDAQGGPQEELRAMGVPIGPNFFRFNCDDQTVTWQMIVAGCGIGLGHLRLGMSDPRVQRVLPEIPIIKVPVWLTAQAELNANVRLKTVFDFLSNSLSGKLA
;
A
#
# COMPACT_ATOMS: atom_id res chain seq x y z
N ALA A 1 15.23 -6.54 45.80
CA ALA A 1 15.34 -5.69 44.60
C ALA A 1 14.98 -6.49 43.34
N ALA A 2 15.53 -7.69 43.14
CA ALA A 2 15.29 -8.52 41.93
C ALA A 2 13.81 -8.91 41.74
N THR A 3 13.09 -9.18 42.82
CA THR A 3 11.65 -9.56 42.75
C THR A 3 10.75 -8.40 42.28
N ARG A 4 11.09 -7.15 42.61
CA ARG A 4 10.34 -5.96 42.15
C ARG A 4 10.57 -5.70 40.65
N PHE A 5 11.76 -5.97 40.13
CA PHE A 5 12.03 -5.86 38.70
C PHE A 5 11.34 -6.95 37.88
N ALA A 6 11.25 -8.18 38.42
CA ALA A 6 10.53 -9.27 37.79
C ALA A 6 9.01 -9.01 37.72
N HIS A 7 8.40 -8.47 38.79
CA HIS A 7 6.98 -8.07 38.77
C HIS A 7 6.71 -6.90 37.80
N ALA A 8 7.57 -5.87 37.80
CA ALA A 8 7.39 -4.75 36.87
C ALA A 8 7.52 -5.18 35.40
N ALA A 9 8.41 -6.15 35.11
CA ALA A 9 8.54 -6.72 33.76
C ALA A 9 7.35 -7.61 33.38
N SER A 10 6.79 -8.36 34.34
CA SER A 10 5.57 -9.16 34.15
C SER A 10 4.34 -8.27 33.90
N ASP A 11 4.14 -7.24 34.71
CA ASP A 11 3.03 -6.30 34.58
C ASP A 11 3.11 -5.52 33.25
N GLN A 12 4.33 -5.23 32.76
CA GLN A 12 4.54 -4.56 31.49
C GLN A 12 4.29 -5.50 30.29
N ASN A 13 4.64 -6.79 30.40
CA ASN A 13 4.31 -7.81 29.41
C ASN A 13 2.80 -8.05 29.32
N ASP A 14 2.10 -8.13 30.46
CA ASP A 14 0.65 -8.30 30.49
C ASP A 14 -0.09 -7.08 29.89
N ALA A 15 0.47 -5.87 30.05
CA ALA A 15 -0.06 -4.65 29.42
C ALA A 15 0.15 -4.62 27.89
N ILE A 16 1.18 -5.30 27.39
CA ILE A 16 1.50 -5.38 25.96
C ILE A 16 0.76 -6.53 25.28
N ALA A 17 0.55 -7.66 25.97
CA ALA A 17 -0.13 -8.82 25.41
C ALA A 17 -1.57 -8.52 24.97
N GLY A 18 -2.01 -9.13 23.87
CA GLY A 18 -3.38 -9.03 23.38
C GLY A 18 -3.48 -8.80 21.86
N MET A 19 -4.65 -8.38 21.40
CA MET A 19 -4.95 -8.23 19.97
C MET A 19 -5.04 -6.75 19.60
N ILE A 20 -4.50 -6.44 18.42
CA ILE A 20 -4.66 -5.16 17.71
C ILE A 20 -5.25 -5.44 16.34
N ARG A 21 -6.30 -4.71 15.98
CA ARG A 21 -6.92 -4.79 14.65
C ARG A 21 -6.32 -3.73 13.73
N VAL A 22 -5.68 -4.20 12.66
CA VAL A 22 -5.08 -3.35 11.62
C VAL A 22 -5.92 -3.46 10.36
N THR A 23 -6.28 -2.33 9.75
CA THR A 23 -6.92 -2.32 8.43
C THR A 23 -5.97 -1.80 7.36
N ALA A 24 -6.05 -2.37 6.17
CA ALA A 24 -5.29 -1.94 5.01
C ALA A 24 -6.04 -2.29 3.72
N SER A 25 -5.74 -1.53 2.64
CA SER A 25 -6.20 -1.89 1.31
C SER A 25 -5.61 -3.24 0.88
N ARG A 26 -6.28 -3.90 -0.06
CA ARG A 26 -5.86 -5.20 -0.57
C ARG A 26 -4.42 -5.18 -1.10
N ALA A 27 -4.03 -4.12 -1.80
CA ALA A 27 -2.68 -3.96 -2.31
C ALA A 27 -1.63 -3.86 -1.19
N PHE A 28 -1.86 -3.06 -0.16
CA PHE A 28 -0.96 -2.98 0.99
C PHE A 28 -0.88 -4.31 1.75
N ALA A 29 -2.04 -4.93 1.99
CA ALA A 29 -2.12 -6.22 2.67
C ALA A 29 -1.39 -7.34 1.91
N SER A 30 -1.38 -7.28 0.56
CA SER A 30 -0.76 -8.31 -0.27
C SER A 30 0.75 -8.08 -0.51
N PHE A 31 1.20 -6.83 -0.63
CA PHE A 31 2.54 -6.55 -1.15
C PHE A 31 3.50 -5.87 -0.15
N LEU A 32 2.97 -5.24 0.92
CA LEU A 32 3.80 -4.50 1.88
C LEU A 32 3.76 -5.08 3.30
N LEU A 33 2.58 -5.53 3.75
CA LEU A 33 2.41 -5.97 5.13
C LEU A 33 2.95 -7.37 5.45
N PRO A 34 2.99 -8.38 4.55
CA PRO A 34 3.41 -9.73 4.91
C PRO A 34 4.82 -9.78 5.51
N ASP A 35 5.82 -9.19 4.84
CA ASP A 35 7.18 -9.13 5.35
C ASP A 35 7.30 -8.30 6.64
N THR A 36 6.47 -7.23 6.74
CA THR A 36 6.42 -6.39 7.93
C THR A 36 5.89 -7.18 9.12
N PHE A 37 4.83 -7.96 8.94
CA PHE A 37 4.28 -8.81 10.00
C PHE A 37 5.17 -10.02 10.31
N ALA A 38 5.91 -10.55 9.35
CA ALA A 38 6.90 -11.59 9.60
C ALA A 38 8.02 -11.10 10.55
N ASP A 39 8.45 -9.84 10.41
CA ASP A 39 9.43 -9.24 11.30
C ASP A 39 8.81 -8.81 12.64
N PHE A 40 7.57 -8.33 12.61
CA PHE A 40 6.82 -7.96 13.81
C PHE A 40 6.62 -9.16 14.74
N SER A 41 6.22 -10.32 14.21
CA SER A 41 5.96 -11.53 15.00
C SER A 41 7.20 -12.04 15.75
N LYS A 42 8.39 -11.79 15.20
CA LYS A 42 9.67 -12.14 15.86
C LYS A 42 10.00 -11.18 17.02
N SER A 43 9.68 -9.89 16.84
CA SER A 43 10.01 -8.84 17.81
C SER A 43 8.98 -8.66 18.91
N GLN A 44 7.71 -9.00 18.64
CA GLN A 44 6.56 -8.80 19.53
C GLN A 44 5.64 -10.04 19.57
N PRO A 45 6.13 -11.19 20.05
CA PRO A 45 5.41 -12.46 19.99
C PRO A 45 4.11 -12.47 20.83
N GLU A 46 3.99 -11.59 21.82
CA GLU A 46 2.82 -11.50 22.72
C GLU A 46 1.66 -10.72 22.10
N ILE A 47 1.90 -9.96 21.01
CA ILE A 47 0.87 -9.16 20.35
C ILE A 47 0.29 -9.94 19.17
N LYS A 48 -1.02 -10.14 19.17
CA LYS A 48 -1.76 -10.71 18.05
C LYS A 48 -2.26 -9.60 17.14
N VAL A 49 -2.13 -9.79 15.83
CA VAL A 49 -2.66 -8.86 14.82
C VAL A 49 -3.84 -9.49 14.14
N ASP A 50 -4.98 -8.79 14.13
CA ASP A 50 -6.15 -9.08 13.33
C ASP A 50 -6.13 -8.14 12.10
N LEU A 51 -5.82 -8.68 10.90
CA LEU A 51 -5.73 -7.90 9.67
C LEU A 51 -7.07 -7.90 8.94
N VAL A 52 -7.70 -6.74 8.87
CA VAL A 52 -8.92 -6.50 8.08
C VAL A 52 -8.54 -5.89 6.73
N VAL A 53 -8.77 -6.64 5.66
CA VAL A 53 -8.45 -6.23 4.29
C VAL A 53 -9.70 -5.63 3.64
N THR A 54 -9.65 -4.33 3.36
CA THR A 54 -10.75 -3.62 2.69
C THR A 54 -10.24 -2.39 1.97
N ASP A 55 -10.84 -2.08 0.82
CA ASP A 55 -10.60 -0.84 0.07
C ASP A 55 -11.64 0.24 0.42
N GLU A 56 -12.61 -0.10 1.27
CA GLU A 56 -13.58 0.86 1.81
C GLU A 56 -12.98 1.70 2.94
N THR A 57 -13.54 2.88 3.13
CA THR A 57 -13.17 3.76 4.25
C THR A 57 -13.63 3.15 5.58
N VAL A 58 -12.69 2.66 6.38
CA VAL A 58 -12.98 2.11 7.71
C VAL A 58 -13.14 3.23 8.72
N ASN A 59 -14.17 3.14 9.54
CA ASN A 59 -14.42 4.10 10.61
C ASN A 59 -13.65 3.69 11.89
N LEU A 60 -12.46 4.26 12.07
CA LEU A 60 -11.64 4.03 13.26
C LEU A 60 -12.33 4.48 14.55
N LEU A 61 -13.20 5.51 14.50
CA LEU A 61 -13.91 6.01 15.67
C LEU A 61 -14.98 5.03 16.16
N MET A 62 -15.55 4.22 15.27
CA MET A 62 -16.49 3.15 15.64
C MET A 62 -15.77 1.87 16.09
N ARG A 63 -14.44 1.93 16.25
CA ARG A 63 -13.58 0.79 16.65
C ARG A 63 -13.67 -0.40 15.70
N GLU A 64 -13.94 -0.16 14.42
CA GLU A 64 -13.87 -1.19 13.39
C GLU A 64 -12.43 -1.65 13.16
N ALA A 65 -11.44 -0.74 13.41
CA ALA A 65 -10.02 -1.05 13.49
C ALA A 65 -9.32 -0.10 14.47
N ASP A 66 -8.15 -0.50 14.97
CA ASP A 66 -7.30 0.30 15.86
C ASP A 66 -6.30 1.15 15.06
N ILE A 67 -5.77 0.60 13.97
CA ILE A 67 -4.80 1.23 13.08
C ILE A 67 -5.24 1.04 11.63
N ALA A 68 -5.12 2.09 10.81
CA ALA A 68 -5.33 2.03 9.37
C ALA A 68 -4.04 2.38 8.62
N VAL A 69 -3.72 1.60 7.58
CA VAL A 69 -2.66 1.88 6.59
C VAL A 69 -3.35 2.19 5.26
N GLY A 70 -3.15 3.39 4.71
CA GLY A 70 -3.85 3.79 3.49
C GLY A 70 -3.22 4.98 2.76
N MET A 71 -3.75 5.26 1.57
CA MET A 71 -3.30 6.36 0.71
C MET A 71 -3.98 7.71 1.03
N PHE A 72 -5.02 7.71 1.84
CA PHE A 72 -5.77 8.92 2.16
C PHE A 72 -5.59 9.31 3.62
N ARG A 73 -5.37 10.62 3.84
CA ARG A 73 -5.46 11.19 5.18
C ARG A 73 -6.94 11.35 5.54
N PRO A 74 -7.42 10.77 6.65
CA PRO A 74 -8.78 11.02 7.11
C PRO A 74 -8.94 12.52 7.45
N THR A 75 -9.75 13.23 6.67
CA THR A 75 -9.97 14.69 6.85
C THR A 75 -11.20 15.03 7.68
N GLN A 76 -12.12 14.08 7.84
CA GLN A 76 -13.42 14.29 8.47
C GLN A 76 -13.57 13.68 9.86
N GLN A 77 -12.54 13.00 10.39
CA GLN A 77 -12.61 12.35 11.69
C GLN A 77 -11.79 13.15 12.72
N VAL A 78 -12.49 13.72 13.70
CA VAL A 78 -11.91 14.35 14.89
C VAL A 78 -11.39 13.24 15.81
N ASN A 79 -10.30 13.47 16.54
CA ASN A 79 -9.67 12.50 17.45
C ASN A 79 -8.92 11.33 16.79
N LEU A 80 -8.34 11.55 15.61
CA LEU A 80 -7.38 10.63 15.01
C LEU A 80 -5.97 11.24 14.97
N ILE A 81 -4.98 10.38 15.16
CA ILE A 81 -3.57 10.68 14.92
C ILE A 81 -3.21 10.10 13.56
N SER A 82 -2.78 10.93 12.63
CA SER A 82 -2.33 10.51 11.30
C SER A 82 -0.90 10.93 11.05
N LYS A 83 -0.07 9.99 10.63
CA LYS A 83 1.34 10.20 10.27
C LYS A 83 1.57 9.79 8.82
N LYS A 84 2.12 10.70 7.99
CA LYS A 84 2.64 10.32 6.68
C LYS A 84 3.91 9.49 6.90
N ILE A 85 3.93 8.26 6.40
CA ILE A 85 5.03 7.30 6.59
C ILE A 85 5.90 7.12 5.35
N GLY A 86 5.52 7.71 4.23
CA GLY A 86 6.28 7.67 2.98
C GLY A 86 5.41 7.95 1.78
N GLU A 87 5.91 7.58 0.62
CA GLU A 87 5.21 7.68 -0.66
C GLU A 87 5.31 6.35 -1.41
N LEU A 88 4.19 5.88 -1.92
CA LEU A 88 4.14 4.76 -2.84
C LEU A 88 4.51 5.25 -4.22
N GLU A 89 5.51 4.66 -4.83
CA GLU A 89 5.94 5.00 -6.18
C GLU A 89 5.29 4.06 -7.19
N LEU A 90 4.57 4.63 -8.17
CA LEU A 90 3.92 3.90 -9.25
C LEU A 90 4.61 4.21 -10.58
N ALA A 91 4.81 3.15 -11.39
CA ALA A 91 5.33 3.25 -12.74
C ALA A 91 4.57 2.30 -13.68
N ALA A 92 4.71 2.50 -14.97
CA ALA A 92 4.10 1.65 -15.98
C ALA A 92 4.92 0.36 -16.17
N PHE A 93 4.22 -0.79 -16.16
CA PHE A 93 4.79 -2.12 -16.37
C PHE A 93 4.00 -2.91 -17.39
N ALA A 94 4.66 -3.84 -18.06
CA ALA A 94 4.05 -4.87 -18.89
C ALA A 94 4.81 -6.18 -18.76
N ALA A 95 4.15 -7.31 -19.01
CA ALA A 95 4.80 -8.61 -19.06
C ALA A 95 5.80 -8.66 -20.25
N ILE A 96 6.93 -9.33 -20.06
CA ILE A 96 7.95 -9.51 -21.09
C ILE A 96 7.35 -10.17 -22.33
N ASP A 97 6.51 -11.19 -22.15
CA ASP A 97 5.84 -11.90 -23.25
C ASP A 97 4.86 -11.00 -24.02
N TYR A 98 4.18 -10.07 -23.32
CA TYR A 98 3.33 -9.07 -23.97
C TYR A 98 4.17 -8.16 -24.87
N LEU A 99 5.28 -7.63 -24.34
CA LEU A 99 6.18 -6.76 -25.09
C LEU A 99 6.83 -7.47 -26.28
N ALA A 100 7.16 -8.75 -26.14
CA ALA A 100 7.68 -9.55 -27.24
C ALA A 100 6.69 -9.67 -28.42
N ARG A 101 5.38 -9.70 -28.13
CA ARG A 101 4.33 -9.81 -29.16
C ARG A 101 3.91 -8.46 -29.75
N ARG A 102 3.87 -7.41 -28.93
CA ARG A 102 3.27 -6.10 -29.29
C ARG A 102 4.31 -4.98 -29.50
N GLY A 103 5.57 -5.26 -29.19
CA GLY A 103 6.62 -4.25 -29.13
C GLY A 103 6.65 -3.50 -27.80
N THR A 104 7.73 -2.76 -27.61
CA THR A 104 7.91 -1.89 -26.42
C THR A 104 7.62 -0.46 -26.80
N PRO A 105 6.68 0.25 -26.15
CA PRO A 105 6.39 1.65 -26.43
C PRO A 105 7.63 2.51 -26.11
N ARG A 106 7.91 3.49 -26.98
CA ARG A 106 9.05 4.41 -26.86
C ARG A 106 8.62 5.84 -26.54
N SER A 107 7.32 6.12 -26.65
CA SER A 107 6.72 7.42 -26.36
C SER A 107 5.31 7.26 -25.78
N LEU A 108 4.78 8.33 -25.18
CA LEU A 108 3.39 8.36 -24.70
C LEU A 108 2.38 8.12 -25.84
N THR A 109 2.71 8.57 -27.05
CA THR A 109 1.83 8.40 -28.22
C THR A 109 1.74 6.93 -28.62
N ASP A 110 2.80 6.13 -28.43
CA ASP A 110 2.80 4.71 -28.77
C ASP A 110 1.81 3.91 -27.93
N LEU A 111 1.44 4.43 -26.73
CA LEU A 111 0.42 3.80 -25.87
C LEU A 111 -0.92 3.61 -26.55
N GLN A 112 -1.26 4.42 -27.59
CA GLN A 112 -2.47 4.24 -28.39
C GLN A 112 -2.47 2.91 -29.18
N GLY A 113 -1.31 2.34 -29.44
CA GLY A 113 -1.14 1.04 -30.12
C GLY A 113 -1.12 -0.15 -29.17
N HIS A 114 -1.25 0.08 -27.86
CA HIS A 114 -1.16 -0.95 -26.83
C HIS A 114 -2.49 -1.15 -26.11
N ASP A 115 -2.64 -2.33 -25.51
CA ASP A 115 -3.73 -2.61 -24.60
C ASP A 115 -3.39 -2.00 -23.23
N ILE A 116 -4.20 -1.07 -22.74
CA ILE A 116 -3.95 -0.38 -21.48
C ILE A 116 -4.91 -0.87 -20.41
N ILE A 117 -4.38 -1.16 -19.23
CA ILE A 117 -5.15 -1.54 -18.05
C ILE A 117 -5.30 -0.29 -17.20
N GLY A 118 -6.53 0.22 -17.08
CA GLY A 118 -6.88 1.40 -16.29
C GLY A 118 -7.45 1.03 -14.92
N GLN A 119 -7.49 2.03 -14.06
CA GLN A 119 -8.26 1.99 -12.82
C GLN A 119 -9.51 2.85 -13.00
N ASP A 120 -10.67 2.27 -12.67
CA ASP A 120 -11.96 2.97 -12.70
C ASP A 120 -12.23 3.71 -11.37
N ALA A 121 -11.22 4.40 -10.85
CA ALA A 121 -11.39 5.22 -9.66
C ALA A 121 -11.57 6.68 -10.05
N GLN A 122 -12.65 7.29 -9.65
CA GLN A 122 -12.82 8.75 -9.72
C GLN A 122 -11.69 9.43 -8.93
N GLY A 123 -10.88 10.28 -9.59
CA GLY A 123 -9.74 10.97 -8.97
C GLY A 123 -8.48 10.11 -8.82
N GLY A 124 -8.35 9.02 -9.58
CA GLY A 124 -7.17 8.17 -9.59
C GLY A 124 -6.02 8.73 -10.47
N PRO A 125 -4.98 7.92 -10.70
CA PRO A 125 -3.78 8.30 -11.47
C PRO A 125 -4.05 8.80 -12.89
N GLN A 126 -5.29 8.70 -13.38
CA GLN A 126 -5.67 9.15 -14.72
C GLN A 126 -5.50 10.65 -14.93
N GLU A 127 -5.78 11.47 -13.90
CA GLU A 127 -5.59 12.93 -14.01
C GLU A 127 -4.11 13.28 -14.10
N GLU A 128 -3.28 12.62 -13.33
CA GLU A 128 -1.82 12.78 -13.38
C GLU A 128 -1.26 12.32 -14.74
N LEU A 129 -1.75 11.19 -15.27
CA LEU A 129 -1.36 10.72 -16.60
C LEU A 129 -1.78 11.72 -17.68
N ARG A 130 -2.98 12.32 -17.60
CA ARG A 130 -3.41 13.39 -18.52
C ARG A 130 -2.50 14.62 -18.42
N ALA A 131 -2.16 15.02 -17.19
CA ALA A 131 -1.26 16.14 -16.95
C ALA A 131 0.16 15.88 -17.51
N MET A 132 0.59 14.63 -17.57
CA MET A 132 1.84 14.20 -18.21
C MET A 132 1.74 14.12 -19.75
N GLY A 133 0.56 14.37 -20.33
CA GLY A 133 0.35 14.35 -21.78
C GLY A 133 -0.03 12.97 -22.35
N VAL A 134 -0.43 12.01 -21.51
CA VAL A 134 -0.98 10.73 -22.00
C VAL A 134 -2.30 10.99 -22.72
N PRO A 135 -2.49 10.54 -23.98
CA PRO A 135 -3.66 10.85 -24.79
C PRO A 135 -4.85 9.96 -24.40
N ILE A 136 -5.39 10.14 -23.20
CA ILE A 136 -6.52 9.34 -22.67
C ILE A 136 -7.81 9.78 -23.33
N GLY A 137 -8.29 8.96 -24.27
CA GLY A 137 -9.59 9.10 -24.93
C GLY A 137 -10.62 8.05 -24.45
N PRO A 138 -11.84 8.04 -25.03
CA PRO A 138 -12.92 7.14 -24.58
C PRO A 138 -12.60 5.64 -24.64
N ASN A 139 -11.73 5.22 -25.54
CA ASN A 139 -11.34 3.80 -25.75
C ASN A 139 -9.87 3.55 -25.40
N PHE A 140 -9.27 4.40 -24.59
CA PHE A 140 -7.86 4.28 -24.25
C PHE A 140 -7.61 3.05 -23.37
N PHE A 141 -8.49 2.77 -22.44
CA PHE A 141 -8.39 1.59 -21.58
C PHE A 141 -9.12 0.40 -22.22
N ARG A 142 -8.39 -0.68 -22.48
CA ARG A 142 -8.98 -1.94 -22.91
C ARG A 142 -9.61 -2.69 -21.75
N PHE A 143 -9.02 -2.59 -20.58
CA PHE A 143 -9.51 -3.17 -19.34
C PHE A 143 -9.58 -2.07 -18.27
N ASN A 144 -10.66 -2.08 -17.49
CA ASN A 144 -10.79 -1.28 -16.28
C ASN A 144 -10.91 -2.23 -15.08
N CYS A 145 -10.12 -1.97 -14.04
CA CYS A 145 -10.12 -2.75 -12.81
C CYS A 145 -9.92 -1.81 -11.63
N ASP A 146 -10.79 -1.91 -10.64
CA ASP A 146 -10.76 -1.10 -9.42
C ASP A 146 -9.87 -1.72 -8.31
N ASP A 147 -9.40 -2.95 -8.50
CA ASP A 147 -8.51 -3.66 -7.57
C ASP A 147 -7.06 -3.66 -8.09
N GLN A 148 -6.18 -3.02 -7.33
CA GLN A 148 -4.75 -2.92 -7.65
C GLN A 148 -4.03 -4.28 -7.68
N THR A 149 -4.46 -5.23 -6.84
CA THR A 149 -3.88 -6.57 -6.80
C THR A 149 -4.24 -7.34 -8.04
N VAL A 150 -5.51 -7.25 -8.47
CA VAL A 150 -5.98 -7.85 -9.73
C VAL A 150 -5.30 -7.17 -10.92
N THR A 151 -5.20 -5.84 -10.92
CA THR A 151 -4.48 -5.08 -11.96
C THR A 151 -3.04 -5.59 -12.11
N TRP A 152 -2.32 -5.79 -10.99
CA TRP A 152 -0.98 -6.37 -11.03
C TRP A 152 -0.95 -7.77 -11.66
N GLN A 153 -1.88 -8.64 -11.30
CA GLN A 153 -1.99 -9.98 -11.90
C GLN A 153 -2.29 -9.91 -13.40
N MET A 154 -3.12 -8.97 -13.85
CA MET A 154 -3.39 -8.76 -15.28
C MET A 154 -2.14 -8.30 -16.04
N ILE A 155 -1.33 -7.40 -15.45
CA ILE A 155 -0.04 -6.98 -16.02
C ILE A 155 0.87 -8.21 -16.18
N VAL A 156 1.05 -8.98 -15.12
CA VAL A 156 1.91 -10.19 -15.12
C VAL A 156 1.42 -11.25 -16.10
N ALA A 157 0.09 -11.40 -16.26
CA ALA A 157 -0.52 -12.32 -17.21
C ALA A 157 -0.41 -11.85 -18.68
N GLY A 158 0.12 -10.65 -18.94
CA GLY A 158 0.30 -10.11 -20.28
C GLY A 158 -0.98 -9.58 -20.93
N CYS A 159 -1.95 -9.11 -20.15
CA CYS A 159 -3.16 -8.47 -20.66
C CYS A 159 -2.86 -7.10 -21.29
N GLY A 160 -1.78 -6.43 -20.87
CA GLY A 160 -1.44 -5.11 -21.36
C GLY A 160 -0.44 -4.37 -20.49
N ILE A 161 -0.40 -3.05 -20.68
CA ILE A 161 0.40 -2.12 -19.87
C ILE A 161 -0.49 -1.53 -18.79
N GLY A 162 0.00 -1.50 -17.55
CA GLY A 162 -0.71 -0.91 -16.42
C GLY A 162 0.24 -0.27 -15.41
N LEU A 163 -0.32 0.50 -14.46
CA LEU A 163 0.43 1.05 -13.34
C LEU A 163 0.60 0.00 -12.25
N GLY A 164 1.83 -0.16 -11.80
CA GLY A 164 2.20 -1.05 -10.70
C GLY A 164 3.16 -0.38 -9.74
N HIS A 165 3.25 -0.94 -8.54
CA HIS A 165 4.19 -0.49 -7.53
C HIS A 165 5.63 -0.67 -8.04
N LEU A 166 6.44 0.39 -8.01
CA LEU A 166 7.78 0.41 -8.60
C LEU A 166 8.68 -0.72 -8.05
N ARG A 167 8.79 -0.83 -6.72
CA ARG A 167 9.64 -1.88 -6.10
C ARG A 167 9.17 -3.29 -6.45
N LEU A 168 7.85 -3.52 -6.45
CA LEU A 168 7.28 -4.82 -6.83
C LEU A 168 7.65 -5.16 -8.27
N GLY A 169 7.44 -4.21 -9.20
CA GLY A 169 7.75 -4.43 -10.62
C GLY A 169 9.23 -4.58 -10.90
N MET A 170 10.09 -3.85 -10.18
CA MET A 170 11.55 -4.00 -10.34
C MET A 170 12.10 -5.31 -9.77
N SER A 171 11.37 -5.97 -8.87
CA SER A 171 11.75 -7.27 -8.30
C SER A 171 11.13 -8.48 -9.00
N ASP A 172 10.12 -8.28 -9.85
CA ASP A 172 9.43 -9.37 -10.54
C ASP A 172 10.04 -9.59 -11.94
N PRO A 173 10.73 -10.74 -12.18
CA PRO A 173 11.40 -11.00 -13.46
C PRO A 173 10.43 -11.24 -14.64
N ARG A 174 9.13 -11.34 -14.40
CA ARG A 174 8.12 -11.58 -15.44
C ARG A 174 7.69 -10.30 -16.15
N VAL A 175 7.99 -9.14 -15.58
CA VAL A 175 7.57 -7.85 -16.09
C VAL A 175 8.76 -6.94 -16.35
N GLN A 176 8.53 -5.93 -17.17
CA GLN A 176 9.49 -4.88 -17.46
C GLN A 176 8.82 -3.52 -17.29
N ARG A 177 9.53 -2.56 -16.68
CA ARG A 177 9.13 -1.18 -16.68
C ARG A 177 9.15 -0.63 -18.12
N VAL A 178 8.07 0.01 -18.54
CA VAL A 178 7.96 0.68 -19.84
C VAL A 178 8.01 2.20 -19.64
N LEU A 179 8.48 2.94 -20.65
CA LEU A 179 8.60 4.39 -20.64
C LEU A 179 9.30 4.92 -19.36
N PRO A 180 10.53 4.48 -19.09
CA PRO A 180 11.23 4.82 -17.83
C PRO A 180 11.52 6.31 -17.69
N GLU A 181 11.46 7.09 -18.77
CA GLU A 181 11.60 8.55 -18.81
C GLU A 181 10.37 9.30 -18.26
N ILE A 182 9.22 8.62 -18.19
CA ILE A 182 8.03 9.23 -17.58
C ILE A 182 8.25 9.36 -16.08
N PRO A 183 7.92 10.53 -15.49
CA PRO A 183 7.98 10.73 -14.06
C PRO A 183 7.21 9.66 -13.28
N ILE A 184 7.78 9.22 -12.17
CA ILE A 184 7.14 8.29 -11.25
C ILE A 184 5.98 9.02 -10.56
N ILE A 185 4.81 8.39 -10.54
CA ILE A 185 3.66 8.88 -9.78
C ILE A 185 3.88 8.54 -8.31
N LYS A 186 3.80 9.55 -7.43
CA LYS A 186 3.99 9.41 -5.99
C LYS A 186 2.67 9.59 -5.26
N VAL A 187 2.30 8.57 -4.50
CA VAL A 187 1.06 8.57 -3.72
C VAL A 187 1.42 8.53 -2.23
N PRO A 188 0.98 9.52 -1.42
CA PRO A 188 1.31 9.53 0.01
C PRO A 188 0.69 8.35 0.74
N VAL A 189 1.46 7.74 1.65
CA VAL A 189 1.00 6.66 2.52
C VAL A 189 0.90 7.17 3.94
N TRP A 190 -0.24 6.92 4.56
CA TRP A 190 -0.58 7.36 5.89
C TRP A 190 -0.81 6.17 6.83
N LEU A 191 -0.34 6.31 8.05
CA LEU A 191 -0.67 5.46 9.17
C LEU A 191 -1.55 6.28 10.11
N THR A 192 -2.73 5.77 10.43
CA THR A 192 -3.73 6.47 11.24
C THR A 192 -4.19 5.59 12.38
N ALA A 193 -4.33 6.16 13.57
CA ALA A 193 -4.84 5.50 14.76
C ALA A 193 -5.74 6.45 15.57
N GLN A 194 -6.46 5.91 16.57
CA GLN A 194 -7.24 6.69 17.51
C GLN A 194 -6.33 7.58 18.39
N ALA A 195 -6.85 8.69 18.90
CA ALA A 195 -6.11 9.66 19.72
C ALA A 195 -5.58 9.06 21.04
N GLU A 196 -6.22 7.98 21.53
CA GLU A 196 -5.76 7.23 22.69
C GLU A 196 -4.44 6.46 22.47
N LEU A 197 -3.84 6.57 21.29
CA LEU A 197 -2.56 5.94 20.92
C LEU A 197 -1.51 6.07 22.04
N ASN A 198 -1.34 7.25 22.62
CA ASN A 198 -0.32 7.49 23.63
C ASN A 198 -0.63 6.90 25.00
N ALA A 199 -1.89 6.59 25.27
CA ALA A 199 -2.34 5.98 26.53
C ALA A 199 -2.34 4.44 26.47
N ASN A 200 -2.26 3.85 25.28
CA ASN A 200 -2.28 2.40 25.07
C ASN A 200 -0.91 1.91 24.57
N VAL A 201 -0.12 1.31 25.47
CA VAL A 201 1.24 0.84 25.18
C VAL A 201 1.26 -0.14 24.01
N ARG A 202 0.34 -1.09 23.95
CA ARG A 202 0.24 -2.07 22.87
C ARG A 202 -0.04 -1.41 21.52
N LEU A 203 -1.03 -0.53 21.48
CA LEU A 203 -1.38 0.21 20.27
C LEU A 203 -0.19 1.04 19.79
N LYS A 204 0.49 1.74 20.71
CA LYS A 204 1.68 2.51 20.40
C LYS A 204 2.82 1.65 19.86
N THR A 205 3.07 0.48 20.45
CA THR A 205 4.11 -0.47 20.02
C THR A 205 3.88 -0.90 18.57
N VAL A 206 2.64 -1.28 18.21
CA VAL A 206 2.29 -1.69 16.84
C VAL A 206 2.40 -0.51 15.88
N PHE A 207 1.90 0.66 16.26
CA PHE A 207 1.95 1.87 15.45
C PHE A 207 3.39 2.31 15.14
N ASP A 208 4.25 2.36 16.14
CA ASP A 208 5.65 2.74 15.98
C ASP A 208 6.41 1.72 15.14
N PHE A 209 6.17 0.42 15.34
CA PHE A 209 6.76 -0.64 14.54
C PHE A 209 6.35 -0.51 13.06
N LEU A 210 5.05 -0.42 12.77
CA LEU A 210 4.54 -0.26 11.42
C LEU A 210 5.08 1.01 10.76
N SER A 211 5.08 2.13 11.51
CA SER A 211 5.63 3.40 11.02
C SER A 211 7.08 3.26 10.57
N ASN A 212 7.94 2.66 11.39
CA ASN A 212 9.38 2.53 11.10
C ASN A 212 9.65 1.54 9.97
N SER A 213 9.02 0.35 10.04
CA SER A 213 9.22 -0.71 9.04
C SER A 213 8.72 -0.30 7.66
N LEU A 214 7.52 0.30 7.59
CA LEU A 214 6.94 0.71 6.31
C LEU A 214 7.65 1.93 5.72
N SER A 215 8.10 2.91 6.54
CA SER A 215 8.90 4.04 6.03
C SER A 215 10.17 3.57 5.32
N GLY A 216 10.85 2.55 5.82
CA GLY A 216 12.03 1.97 5.17
C GLY A 216 11.72 1.22 3.86
N LYS A 217 10.48 0.77 3.67
CA LYS A 217 10.03 0.07 2.45
C LYS A 217 9.46 1.02 1.39
N LEU A 218 9.06 2.21 1.81
CA LEU A 218 8.48 3.26 0.95
C LEU A 218 9.51 4.31 0.51
N ALA A 219 10.73 4.26 1.09
CA ALA A 219 11.84 5.15 0.78
C ALA A 219 12.56 4.74 -0.53
#